data_f1a9d8fd29e840298f779887e3da8e5f
#
_entry.id   f1a9d8fd29e840298f779887e3da8e5f
#
_cell.length_a   1.000
_cell.length_b   1.000
_cell.length_c   1.000
_cell.angle_alpha   90.00
_cell.angle_beta   90.00
_cell.angle_gamma   90.00
#
_symmetry.space_group_name_H-M   'P 1'
#
loop_
_entity.id
_entity.type
_entity.pdbx_description
1 polymer ?
#
loop_
_entity_poly.entity_id
_entity_poly.type
_entity_poly.pdbx_seq_one_letter_code
_entity_poly.pdbx_strand_id
1 'polypeptide(L)'
;MELIIVRHGDPNYEIDSLTEKGWREAEFLSVRMEKQLQKEHTYIYTSPLGRAKDTASLTLKKLGMTATEFKWLREFEAPAIDEDTGTYKVCWDLLPTRWTSEPAYYDKDQWMNTPFMKRAKADTESAWVYDGLDSLLKKHGYIRENGYYRAEHAKRDTIVLCCHLGVECVMLGHLLGISPVVLWHGTAAAPSSVTTLYTEERREGIASFRMQSFGDLSHLYAADEPASFAARFCETYDNKEERHD
;
A
#
# COMPACT_ATOMS: atom_id res chain seq x y z
N MET A 1 14.84 -4.32 10.50
CA MET A 1 14.57 -3.66 9.21
C MET A 1 13.29 -2.86 9.33
N GLU A 2 13.23 -1.71 8.69
CA GLU A 2 12.02 -0.89 8.57
C GLU A 2 11.45 -1.01 7.15
N LEU A 3 10.14 -1.17 7.03
CA LEU A 3 9.42 -1.15 5.76
C LEU A 3 8.42 0.02 5.80
N ILE A 4 8.59 0.96 4.90
CA ILE A 4 7.75 2.14 4.73
C ILE A 4 6.99 1.98 3.42
N ILE A 5 5.67 2.05 3.47
CA ILE A 5 4.82 2.07 2.28
C ILE A 5 4.23 3.47 2.16
N VAL A 6 4.38 4.08 1.00
CA VAL A 6 3.90 5.43 0.69
C VAL A 6 2.87 5.31 -0.42
N ARG A 7 1.64 5.73 -0.14
CA ARG A 7 0.64 5.93 -1.18
C ARG A 7 0.97 7.19 -1.98
N HIS A 8 0.74 7.17 -3.30
CA HIS A 8 0.90 8.37 -4.14
C HIS A 8 0.06 9.54 -3.62
N GLY A 9 0.50 10.77 -3.89
CA GLY A 9 -0.24 12.01 -3.59
C GLY A 9 -1.54 12.13 -4.38
N ASP A 10 -2.27 13.22 -4.18
CA ASP A 10 -3.54 13.50 -4.85
C ASP A 10 -3.38 13.38 -6.37
N PRO A 11 -4.11 12.42 -7.02
CA PRO A 11 -3.81 12.03 -8.39
C PRO A 11 -4.56 12.85 -9.44
N ASN A 12 -3.85 13.15 -10.51
CA ASN A 12 -4.44 13.51 -11.79
C ASN A 12 -4.41 12.26 -12.71
N TYR A 13 -5.53 11.56 -12.80
CA TYR A 13 -5.63 10.33 -13.58
C TYR A 13 -5.56 10.52 -15.09
N GLU A 14 -5.86 11.72 -15.60
CA GLU A 14 -5.85 11.99 -17.06
C GLU A 14 -4.43 11.93 -17.64
N ILE A 15 -3.45 12.37 -16.85
CA ILE A 15 -2.04 12.39 -17.28
C ILE A 15 -1.14 11.45 -16.48
N ASP A 16 -1.74 10.60 -15.62
CA ASP A 16 -1.06 9.70 -14.67
C ASP A 16 0.04 10.42 -13.86
N SER A 17 -0.30 11.57 -13.27
CA SER A 17 0.58 12.41 -12.46
C SER A 17 -0.14 12.88 -11.19
N LEU A 18 0.31 13.97 -10.60
CA LEU A 18 -0.27 14.60 -9.43
C LEU A 18 -1.03 15.88 -9.81
N THR A 19 -2.08 16.21 -9.04
CA THR A 19 -2.69 17.53 -9.05
C THR A 19 -1.76 18.55 -8.39
N GLU A 20 -2.10 19.85 -8.44
CA GLU A 20 -1.37 20.87 -7.67
C GLU A 20 -1.34 20.55 -6.18
N LYS A 21 -2.45 20.01 -5.64
CA LYS A 21 -2.52 19.52 -4.26
C LYS A 21 -1.56 18.38 -4.03
N GLY A 22 -1.57 17.38 -4.91
CA GLY A 22 -0.68 16.21 -4.81
C GLY A 22 0.80 16.59 -4.86
N TRP A 23 1.19 17.60 -5.62
CA TRP A 23 2.56 18.12 -5.61
C TRP A 23 2.93 18.79 -4.29
N ARG A 24 2.01 19.55 -3.64
CA ARG A 24 2.25 20.07 -2.28
C ARG A 24 2.37 18.95 -1.26
N GLU A 25 1.49 17.94 -1.32
CA GLU A 25 1.56 16.76 -0.46
C GLU A 25 2.92 16.04 -0.60
N ALA A 26 3.39 15.84 -1.84
CA ALA A 26 4.69 15.23 -2.11
C ALA A 26 5.86 16.08 -1.58
N GLU A 27 5.75 17.42 -1.60
CA GLU A 27 6.77 18.30 -1.01
C GLU A 27 6.83 18.14 0.52
N PHE A 28 5.69 18.16 1.22
CA PHE A 28 5.65 17.96 2.68
C PHE A 28 6.14 16.56 3.07
N LEU A 29 5.75 15.54 2.30
CA LEU A 29 6.26 14.18 2.45
C LEU A 29 7.78 14.14 2.30
N SER A 30 8.34 14.83 1.32
CA SER A 30 9.79 14.87 1.07
C SER A 30 10.57 15.47 2.24
N VAL A 31 10.01 16.48 2.91
CA VAL A 31 10.59 17.07 4.14
C VAL A 31 10.59 16.07 5.30
N ARG A 32 9.51 15.30 5.45
CA ARG A 32 9.45 14.22 6.45
C ARG A 32 10.47 13.15 6.15
N MET A 33 10.52 12.65 4.91
CA MET A 33 11.44 11.58 4.51
C MET A 33 12.91 11.98 4.65
N GLU A 34 13.28 13.22 4.34
CA GLU A 34 14.63 13.75 4.53
C GLU A 34 15.07 13.68 6.01
N LYS A 35 14.14 13.91 6.95
CA LYS A 35 14.44 13.81 8.39
C LYS A 35 14.46 12.38 8.92
N GLN A 36 13.66 11.49 8.32
CA GLN A 36 13.47 10.13 8.79
C GLN A 36 14.50 9.16 8.22
N LEU A 37 14.89 9.32 6.96
CA LEU A 37 15.67 8.33 6.21
C LEU A 37 17.17 8.55 6.38
N GLN A 38 17.89 7.46 6.64
CA GLN A 38 19.35 7.40 6.62
C GLN A 38 19.81 6.85 5.27
N LYS A 39 20.39 7.70 4.43
CA LYS A 39 20.71 7.39 3.03
C LYS A 39 21.48 6.09 2.84
N GLU A 40 22.46 5.82 3.71
CA GLU A 40 23.37 4.68 3.63
C GLU A 40 22.68 3.32 3.81
N HIS A 41 21.49 3.33 4.44
CA HIS A 41 20.70 2.13 4.74
C HIS A 41 19.32 2.16 4.09
N THR A 42 19.05 3.12 3.18
CA THR A 42 17.75 3.30 2.56
C THR A 42 17.72 2.80 1.13
N TYR A 43 16.68 2.06 0.78
CA TYR A 43 16.41 1.54 -0.55
C TYR A 43 15.00 1.96 -0.96
N ILE A 44 14.88 2.69 -2.08
CA ILE A 44 13.60 3.23 -2.54
C ILE A 44 13.16 2.50 -3.81
N TYR A 45 11.93 2.03 -3.81
CA TYR A 45 11.29 1.33 -4.91
C TYR A 45 9.99 2.02 -5.28
N THR A 46 9.65 2.04 -6.58
CA THR A 46 8.45 2.70 -7.05
C THR A 46 7.59 1.80 -7.93
N SER A 47 6.29 2.07 -7.90
CA SER A 47 5.36 1.66 -8.95
C SER A 47 5.80 2.22 -10.30
N PRO A 48 5.48 1.54 -11.43
CA PRO A 48 5.70 2.09 -12.77
C PRO A 48 4.78 3.25 -13.12
N LEU A 49 3.69 3.48 -12.35
CA LEU A 49 2.70 4.51 -12.64
C LEU A 49 3.22 5.90 -12.27
N GLY A 50 2.93 6.88 -13.15
CA GLY A 50 3.48 8.23 -13.08
C GLY A 50 3.23 8.91 -11.74
N ARG A 51 1.99 8.88 -11.22
CA ARG A 51 1.63 9.51 -9.94
C ARG A 51 2.46 8.99 -8.74
N ALA A 52 2.85 7.72 -8.74
CA ALA A 52 3.71 7.18 -7.67
C ALA A 52 5.17 7.62 -7.84
N LYS A 53 5.66 7.66 -9.08
CA LYS A 53 7.00 8.17 -9.41
C LYS A 53 7.13 9.67 -9.09
N ASP A 54 6.11 10.45 -9.42
CA ASP A 54 6.07 11.89 -9.13
C ASP A 54 6.07 12.15 -7.63
N THR A 55 5.28 11.38 -6.87
CA THR A 55 5.30 11.45 -5.39
C THR A 55 6.70 11.17 -4.82
N ALA A 56 7.39 10.15 -5.33
CA ALA A 56 8.73 9.80 -4.89
C ALA A 56 9.80 10.83 -5.33
N SER A 57 9.59 11.53 -6.45
CA SER A 57 10.59 12.34 -7.13
C SER A 57 11.19 13.43 -6.25
N LEU A 58 10.37 14.10 -5.42
CA LEU A 58 10.84 15.17 -4.55
C LEU A 58 11.69 14.64 -3.39
N THR A 59 11.31 13.49 -2.82
CA THR A 59 12.13 12.78 -1.82
C THR A 59 13.47 12.35 -2.43
N LEU A 60 13.43 11.73 -3.61
CA LEU A 60 14.65 11.29 -4.31
C LEU A 60 15.59 12.47 -4.61
N LYS A 61 15.04 13.60 -5.05
CA LYS A 61 15.81 14.83 -5.31
C LYS A 61 16.47 15.36 -4.04
N LYS A 62 15.73 15.47 -2.93
CA LYS A 62 16.27 15.94 -1.64
C LYS A 62 17.39 15.04 -1.12
N LEU A 63 17.20 13.74 -1.19
CA LEU A 63 18.19 12.77 -0.72
C LEU A 63 19.34 12.54 -1.72
N GLY A 64 19.25 13.01 -2.97
CA GLY A 64 20.20 12.69 -4.02
C GLY A 64 20.28 11.18 -4.28
N MET A 65 19.12 10.51 -4.29
CA MET A 65 18.97 9.07 -4.48
C MET A 65 18.19 8.76 -5.76
N THR A 66 18.21 7.49 -6.15
CA THR A 66 17.40 6.95 -7.24
C THR A 66 16.49 5.86 -6.70
N ALA A 67 15.39 5.59 -7.40
CA ALA A 67 14.51 4.46 -7.09
C ALA A 67 14.64 3.37 -8.14
N THR A 68 14.39 2.12 -7.72
CA THR A 68 14.21 0.99 -8.64
C THR A 68 12.71 0.79 -8.89
N GLU A 69 12.31 0.71 -10.15
CA GLU A 69 10.92 0.47 -10.53
C GLU A 69 10.61 -1.02 -10.50
N PHE A 70 9.45 -1.37 -9.89
CA PHE A 70 8.91 -2.72 -9.91
C PHE A 70 7.48 -2.73 -10.46
N LYS A 71 7.22 -3.55 -11.48
CA LYS A 71 5.90 -3.65 -12.13
C LYS A 71 4.81 -4.18 -11.19
N TRP A 72 5.14 -5.03 -10.24
CA TRP A 72 4.20 -5.58 -9.27
C TRP A 72 3.75 -4.57 -8.19
N LEU A 73 4.42 -3.40 -8.09
CA LEU A 73 3.99 -2.28 -7.25
C LEU A 73 2.92 -1.40 -7.90
N ARG A 74 2.48 -1.69 -9.15
CA ARG A 74 1.35 -0.97 -9.73
C ARG A 74 0.09 -1.17 -8.91
N GLU A 75 -0.94 -0.35 -9.16
CA GLU A 75 -2.22 -0.53 -8.45
C GLU A 75 -2.78 -1.94 -8.68
N PHE A 76 -3.35 -2.51 -7.63
CA PHE A 76 -3.96 -3.83 -7.67
C PHE A 76 -5.25 -3.78 -8.49
N GLU A 77 -5.16 -4.26 -9.71
CA GLU A 77 -6.27 -4.28 -10.66
C GLU A 77 -6.80 -5.71 -10.77
N ALA A 78 -7.88 -6.01 -10.14
CA ALA A 78 -8.58 -7.27 -10.30
C ALA A 78 -10.08 -6.96 -10.50
N PRO A 79 -10.46 -6.42 -11.69
CA PRO A 79 -11.84 -6.05 -11.95
C PRO A 79 -12.67 -7.25 -12.37
N ALA A 80 -13.95 -7.24 -11.97
CA ALA A 80 -14.96 -8.16 -12.47
C ALA A 80 -16.32 -7.46 -12.54
N ILE A 81 -17.27 -8.06 -13.25
CA ILE A 81 -18.66 -7.63 -13.22
C ILE A 81 -19.26 -8.07 -11.87
N ASP A 82 -19.73 -7.10 -11.10
CA ASP A 82 -20.53 -7.35 -9.90
C ASP A 82 -21.93 -7.79 -10.34
N GLU A 83 -22.36 -8.97 -9.91
CA GLU A 83 -23.64 -9.57 -10.28
C GLU A 83 -24.84 -8.78 -9.73
N ASP A 84 -24.68 -8.12 -8.57
CA ASP A 84 -25.74 -7.37 -7.93
C ASP A 84 -26.04 -6.05 -8.65
N THR A 85 -25.01 -5.41 -9.22
CA THR A 85 -25.13 -4.11 -9.86
C THR A 85 -25.03 -4.18 -11.39
N GLY A 86 -24.52 -5.27 -11.95
CA GLY A 86 -24.22 -5.42 -13.38
C GLY A 86 -23.09 -4.51 -13.87
N THR A 87 -22.33 -3.88 -12.97
CA THR A 87 -21.27 -2.94 -13.32
C THR A 87 -19.88 -3.52 -13.05
N TYR A 88 -18.88 -2.99 -13.73
CA TYR A 88 -17.49 -3.30 -13.41
C TYR A 88 -17.12 -2.73 -12.06
N LYS A 89 -16.57 -3.60 -11.20
CA LYS A 89 -16.01 -3.27 -9.89
C LYS A 89 -14.61 -3.83 -9.77
N VAL A 90 -13.74 -3.11 -9.08
CA VAL A 90 -12.47 -3.64 -8.59
C VAL A 90 -12.69 -4.35 -7.26
N CYS A 91 -11.84 -5.31 -6.93
CA CYS A 91 -12.04 -6.15 -5.75
C CYS A 91 -11.92 -5.39 -4.41
N TRP A 92 -11.39 -4.19 -4.41
CA TRP A 92 -11.28 -3.31 -3.24
C TRP A 92 -12.38 -2.23 -3.16
N ASP A 93 -13.43 -2.33 -4.00
CA ASP A 93 -14.59 -1.39 -4.02
C ASP A 93 -15.92 -2.16 -4.00
N LEU A 94 -16.05 -3.12 -3.08
CA LEU A 94 -17.29 -3.86 -2.87
C LEU A 94 -18.16 -3.20 -1.81
N LEU A 95 -19.47 -3.17 -2.03
CA LEU A 95 -20.42 -2.67 -1.04
C LEU A 95 -20.41 -3.54 0.24
N PRO A 96 -20.72 -2.94 1.41
CA PRO A 96 -20.73 -3.68 2.68
C PRO A 96 -21.61 -4.93 2.65
N THR A 97 -22.79 -4.86 2.02
CA THR A 97 -23.70 -6.02 1.86
C THR A 97 -23.06 -7.17 1.10
N ARG A 98 -22.04 -6.90 0.27
CA ARG A 98 -21.32 -7.91 -0.50
C ARG A 98 -20.15 -8.49 0.27
N TRP A 99 -19.21 -7.64 0.70
CA TRP A 99 -17.98 -8.15 1.31
C TRP A 99 -18.19 -8.72 2.74
N THR A 100 -19.29 -8.35 3.42
CA THR A 100 -19.63 -8.93 4.74
C THR A 100 -20.49 -10.20 4.64
N SER A 101 -20.99 -10.56 3.46
CA SER A 101 -21.92 -11.67 3.30
C SER A 101 -21.28 -13.06 3.34
N GLU A 102 -20.00 -13.17 3.04
CA GLU A 102 -19.31 -14.45 2.93
C GLU A 102 -18.15 -14.55 3.93
N PRO A 103 -18.14 -15.53 4.82
CA PRO A 103 -17.03 -15.74 5.77
C PRO A 103 -15.66 -15.89 5.10
N ALA A 104 -15.61 -16.40 3.88
CA ALA A 104 -14.37 -16.56 3.11
C ALA A 104 -13.64 -15.23 2.87
N TYR A 105 -14.34 -14.09 2.81
CA TYR A 105 -13.72 -12.78 2.67
C TYR A 105 -12.86 -12.37 3.88
N TYR A 106 -13.13 -12.93 5.06
CA TYR A 106 -12.35 -12.67 6.27
C TYR A 106 -11.16 -13.61 6.44
N ASP A 107 -11.13 -14.71 5.69
CA ASP A 107 -10.07 -15.72 5.78
C ASP A 107 -8.91 -15.35 4.85
N LYS A 108 -7.70 -15.26 5.40
CA LYS A 108 -6.48 -14.87 4.67
C LYS A 108 -6.11 -15.80 3.51
N ASP A 109 -6.57 -17.05 3.52
CA ASP A 109 -6.25 -18.06 2.52
C ASP A 109 -7.45 -18.36 1.59
N GLN A 110 -8.68 -17.96 1.96
CA GLN A 110 -9.90 -18.30 1.23
C GLN A 110 -10.53 -17.11 0.48
N TRP A 111 -10.18 -15.87 0.79
CA TRP A 111 -10.81 -14.69 0.19
C TRP A 111 -10.78 -14.68 -1.34
N MET A 112 -9.70 -15.20 -1.95
CA MET A 112 -9.52 -15.32 -3.40
C MET A 112 -10.43 -16.39 -4.03
N ASN A 113 -10.99 -17.30 -3.22
CA ASN A 113 -11.82 -18.41 -3.69
C ASN A 113 -13.30 -18.07 -3.86
N THR A 114 -13.73 -16.87 -3.45
CA THR A 114 -15.10 -16.40 -3.66
C THR A 114 -15.42 -16.22 -5.15
N PRO A 115 -16.70 -16.35 -5.55
CA PRO A 115 -17.06 -16.28 -6.97
C PRO A 115 -16.62 -14.99 -7.66
N PHE A 116 -16.77 -13.84 -6.99
CA PHE A 116 -16.33 -12.55 -7.52
C PHE A 116 -14.81 -12.51 -7.71
N MET A 117 -14.04 -12.87 -6.69
CA MET A 117 -12.57 -12.83 -6.73
C MET A 117 -11.98 -13.78 -7.77
N LYS A 118 -12.60 -14.93 -7.98
CA LYS A 118 -12.20 -15.85 -9.07
C LYS A 118 -12.43 -15.27 -10.45
N ARG A 119 -13.58 -14.62 -10.68
CA ARG A 119 -13.82 -13.92 -11.95
C ARG A 119 -12.83 -12.77 -12.17
N ALA A 120 -12.48 -12.07 -11.11
CA ALA A 120 -11.50 -11.00 -11.11
C ALA A 120 -10.05 -11.48 -11.26
N LYS A 121 -9.81 -12.81 -11.17
CA LYS A 121 -8.46 -13.40 -11.15
C LYS A 121 -7.58 -12.83 -10.04
N ALA A 122 -8.20 -12.56 -8.89
CA ALA A 122 -7.52 -11.96 -7.75
C ALA A 122 -6.41 -12.87 -7.18
N ASP A 123 -6.53 -14.18 -7.33
CA ASP A 123 -5.51 -15.18 -6.99
C ASP A 123 -4.22 -14.99 -7.81
N THR A 124 -4.34 -14.84 -9.11
CA THR A 124 -3.20 -14.63 -10.01
C THR A 124 -2.51 -13.29 -9.73
N GLU A 125 -3.30 -12.23 -9.56
CA GLU A 125 -2.79 -10.90 -9.26
C GLU A 125 -2.11 -10.84 -7.89
N SER A 126 -2.71 -11.49 -6.87
CA SER A 126 -2.11 -11.55 -5.53
C SER A 126 -0.81 -12.36 -5.51
N ALA A 127 -0.77 -13.49 -6.21
CA ALA A 127 0.44 -14.30 -6.31
C ALA A 127 1.61 -13.48 -6.88
N TRP A 128 1.35 -12.67 -7.90
CA TRP A 128 2.38 -11.79 -8.47
C TRP A 128 2.90 -10.75 -7.48
N VAL A 129 2.02 -10.15 -6.69
CA VAL A 129 2.41 -9.20 -5.63
C VAL A 129 3.19 -9.91 -4.53
N TYR A 130 2.73 -11.08 -4.07
CA TYR A 130 3.39 -11.87 -3.02
C TYR A 130 4.80 -12.29 -3.44
N ASP A 131 4.93 -12.85 -4.65
CA ASP A 131 6.23 -13.27 -5.20
C ASP A 131 7.20 -12.08 -5.36
N GLY A 132 6.68 -10.94 -5.79
CA GLY A 132 7.44 -9.70 -5.91
C GLY A 132 7.96 -9.20 -4.57
N LEU A 133 7.07 -9.15 -3.56
CA LEU A 133 7.40 -8.72 -2.21
C LEU A 133 8.39 -9.68 -1.54
N ASP A 134 8.12 -10.99 -1.57
CA ASP A 134 9.00 -11.99 -0.95
C ASP A 134 10.37 -12.04 -1.64
N SER A 135 10.42 -11.84 -2.97
CA SER A 135 11.69 -11.73 -3.70
C SER A 135 12.49 -10.48 -3.31
N LEU A 136 11.81 -9.36 -3.06
CA LEU A 136 12.43 -8.15 -2.56
C LEU A 136 12.95 -8.36 -1.13
N LEU A 137 12.13 -8.87 -0.22
CA LEU A 137 12.52 -9.13 1.16
C LEU A 137 13.69 -10.12 1.25
N LYS A 138 13.73 -11.13 0.38
CA LYS A 138 14.86 -12.07 0.27
C LYS A 138 16.18 -11.36 -0.08
N LYS A 139 16.18 -10.36 -0.96
CA LYS A 139 17.38 -9.54 -1.26
C LYS A 139 17.89 -8.81 -0.02
N HIS A 140 16.98 -8.50 0.91
CA HIS A 140 17.30 -7.88 2.19
C HIS A 140 17.49 -8.88 3.34
N GLY A 141 17.61 -10.19 3.03
CA GLY A 141 17.93 -11.24 4.00
C GLY A 141 16.76 -11.80 4.78
N TYR A 142 15.51 -11.59 4.31
CA TYR A 142 14.29 -12.14 4.91
C TYR A 142 13.61 -13.11 3.95
N ILE A 143 13.69 -14.41 4.24
CA ILE A 143 13.17 -15.48 3.40
C ILE A 143 11.86 -15.97 3.98
N ARG A 144 10.79 -15.95 3.19
CA ARG A 144 9.48 -16.45 3.62
C ARG A 144 9.52 -17.93 3.96
N GLU A 145 9.05 -18.29 5.16
CA GLU A 145 8.85 -19.65 5.63
C GLU A 145 7.46 -19.79 6.25
N ASN A 146 6.49 -20.30 5.49
CA ASN A 146 5.09 -20.38 5.91
C ASN A 146 4.52 -19.00 6.33
N GLY A 147 4.19 -18.82 7.61
CA GLY A 147 3.59 -17.60 8.17
C GLY A 147 4.60 -16.60 8.76
N TYR A 148 5.90 -16.84 8.65
CA TYR A 148 6.96 -15.97 9.17
C TYR A 148 8.12 -15.86 8.19
N TYR A 149 9.16 -15.12 8.55
CA TYR A 149 10.38 -14.97 7.74
C TYR A 149 11.59 -15.51 8.49
N ARG A 150 12.42 -16.27 7.80
CA ARG A 150 13.76 -16.58 8.28
C ARG A 150 14.67 -15.40 7.99
N ALA A 151 15.21 -14.79 9.04
CA ALA A 151 16.22 -13.74 8.93
C ALA A 151 17.61 -14.37 8.82
N GLU A 152 18.30 -14.14 7.71
CA GLU A 152 19.67 -14.63 7.53
C GLU A 152 20.68 -13.82 8.35
N HIS A 153 20.43 -12.51 8.45
CA HIS A 153 21.20 -11.58 9.26
C HIS A 153 20.28 -10.44 9.70
N ALA A 154 20.39 -10.03 10.97
CA ALA A 154 19.73 -8.82 11.45
C ALA A 154 20.22 -7.59 10.66
N LYS A 155 19.31 -6.85 10.02
CA LYS A 155 19.60 -5.68 9.20
C LYS A 155 18.92 -4.44 9.72
N ARG A 156 19.55 -3.29 9.48
CA ARG A 156 19.01 -1.96 9.77
C ARG A 156 18.53 -1.25 8.50
N ASP A 157 18.32 -2.01 7.43
CA ASP A 157 17.84 -1.46 6.17
C ASP A 157 16.45 -0.83 6.36
N THR A 158 16.23 0.29 5.70
CA THR A 158 14.91 0.90 5.49
C THR A 158 14.53 0.72 4.03
N ILE A 159 13.42 0.02 3.79
CA ILE A 159 12.83 -0.17 2.46
C ILE A 159 11.66 0.80 2.33
N VAL A 160 11.66 1.64 1.30
CA VAL A 160 10.54 2.54 0.99
C VAL A 160 9.88 2.09 -0.32
N LEU A 161 8.58 1.81 -0.27
CA LEU A 161 7.76 1.43 -1.42
C LEU A 161 6.78 2.55 -1.74
N CYS A 162 6.97 3.24 -2.86
CA CYS A 162 6.01 4.25 -3.33
C CYS A 162 5.02 3.60 -4.29
N CYS A 163 3.76 3.47 -3.88
CA CYS A 163 2.76 2.68 -4.59
C CYS A 163 1.32 3.19 -4.39
N HIS A 164 0.35 2.30 -4.22
CA HIS A 164 -1.09 2.57 -4.24
C HIS A 164 -1.79 1.80 -3.12
N LEU A 165 -3.03 2.19 -2.78
CA LEU A 165 -3.79 1.60 -1.67
C LEU A 165 -4.12 0.12 -1.89
N GLY A 166 -4.60 -0.25 -3.08
CA GLY A 166 -5.04 -1.63 -3.32
C GLY A 166 -3.89 -2.61 -3.16
N VAL A 167 -2.72 -2.33 -3.76
CA VAL A 167 -1.52 -3.17 -3.63
C VAL A 167 -0.91 -3.10 -2.22
N GLU A 168 -0.98 -1.97 -1.53
CA GLU A 168 -0.56 -1.82 -0.14
C GLU A 168 -1.30 -2.80 0.76
N CYS A 169 -2.64 -2.84 0.68
CA CYS A 169 -3.46 -3.75 1.48
C CYS A 169 -3.17 -5.23 1.17
N VAL A 170 -2.85 -5.59 -0.08
CA VAL A 170 -2.42 -6.95 -0.45
C VAL A 170 -1.09 -7.31 0.21
N MET A 171 -0.11 -6.41 0.16
CA MET A 171 1.17 -6.60 0.84
C MET A 171 1.00 -6.72 2.35
N LEU A 172 0.20 -5.85 2.97
CA LEU A 172 -0.08 -5.90 4.40
C LEU A 172 -0.79 -7.19 4.79
N GLY A 173 -1.77 -7.64 4.00
CA GLY A 173 -2.44 -8.92 4.21
C GLY A 173 -1.45 -10.08 4.25
N HIS A 174 -0.52 -10.13 3.31
CA HIS A 174 0.53 -11.15 3.23
C HIS A 174 1.51 -11.10 4.42
N LEU A 175 1.94 -9.90 4.82
CA LEU A 175 2.89 -9.71 5.92
C LEU A 175 2.29 -9.99 7.29
N LEU A 176 1.03 -9.61 7.50
CA LEU A 176 0.35 -9.68 8.80
C LEU A 176 -0.53 -10.91 8.98
N GLY A 177 -0.75 -11.69 7.91
CA GLY A 177 -1.59 -12.89 7.95
C GLY A 177 -3.08 -12.59 8.11
N ILE A 178 -3.57 -11.53 7.46
CA ILE A 178 -4.99 -11.13 7.45
C ILE A 178 -5.50 -11.01 6.01
N SER A 179 -6.82 -11.13 5.83
CA SER A 179 -7.41 -10.96 4.50
C SER A 179 -7.28 -9.50 4.01
N PRO A 180 -6.78 -9.26 2.78
CA PRO A 180 -6.76 -7.93 2.19
C PRO A 180 -8.16 -7.30 2.08
N VAL A 181 -9.22 -8.10 1.97
CA VAL A 181 -10.61 -7.61 1.89
C VAL A 181 -10.98 -6.82 3.13
N VAL A 182 -10.53 -7.26 4.30
CA VAL A 182 -10.74 -6.55 5.57
C VAL A 182 -10.01 -5.20 5.59
N LEU A 183 -8.79 -5.17 5.05
CA LEU A 183 -8.01 -3.93 4.96
C LEU A 183 -8.61 -2.95 3.96
N TRP A 184 -8.96 -3.42 2.75
CA TRP A 184 -9.55 -2.59 1.71
C TRP A 184 -10.83 -1.86 2.15
N HIS A 185 -11.68 -2.57 2.92
CA HIS A 185 -13.02 -2.06 3.26
C HIS A 185 -13.13 -1.55 4.70
N GLY A 186 -12.16 -1.86 5.55
CA GLY A 186 -12.16 -1.48 6.96
C GLY A 186 -11.14 -0.41 7.34
N THR A 187 -10.32 0.03 6.39
CA THR A 187 -9.30 1.06 6.63
C THR A 187 -9.29 2.11 5.53
N ALA A 188 -8.76 3.30 5.83
CA ALA A 188 -8.57 4.37 4.87
C ALA A 188 -7.13 4.90 4.95
N ALA A 189 -6.40 4.87 3.85
CA ALA A 189 -5.10 5.51 3.71
C ALA A 189 -5.21 6.59 2.64
N ALA A 190 -5.28 7.85 3.05
CA ALA A 190 -5.42 8.98 2.14
C ALA A 190 -4.18 9.14 1.23
N PRO A 191 -4.28 9.89 0.11
CA PRO A 191 -3.13 10.23 -0.71
C PRO A 191 -1.96 10.77 0.10
N SER A 192 -0.74 10.47 -0.31
CA SER A 192 0.54 10.76 0.34
C SER A 192 0.76 10.11 1.73
N SER A 193 -0.18 9.34 2.23
CA SER A 193 -0.04 8.68 3.54
C SER A 193 1.11 7.68 3.59
N VAL A 194 1.58 7.46 4.82
CA VAL A 194 2.74 6.62 5.13
C VAL A 194 2.33 5.52 6.09
N THR A 195 2.55 4.28 5.68
CA THR A 195 2.39 3.09 6.53
C THR A 195 3.76 2.56 6.90
N THR A 196 3.98 2.28 8.18
CA THR A 196 5.29 1.84 8.69
C THR A 196 5.19 0.50 9.38
N LEU A 197 6.07 -0.43 9.00
CA LEU A 197 6.24 -1.72 9.64
C LEU A 197 7.68 -1.93 10.06
N TYR A 198 7.87 -2.70 11.12
CA TYR A 198 9.20 -3.14 11.57
C TYR A 198 9.27 -4.66 11.62
N THR A 199 10.46 -5.21 11.33
CA THR A 199 10.74 -6.61 11.64
C THR A 199 10.97 -6.78 13.12
N GLU A 200 10.31 -7.77 13.73
CA GLU A 200 10.56 -8.22 15.08
C GLU A 200 11.23 -9.59 15.00
N GLU A 201 12.42 -9.72 15.61
CA GLU A 201 13.20 -10.95 15.71
C GLU A 201 13.51 -11.22 17.18
N ARG A 202 12.62 -11.94 17.87
CA ARG A 202 12.77 -12.26 19.31
C ARG A 202 13.59 -13.52 19.56
N ARG A 203 13.80 -14.31 18.53
CA ARG A 203 14.73 -15.44 18.47
C ARG A 203 15.52 -15.34 17.19
N GLU A 204 16.80 -15.65 17.26
CA GLU A 204 17.70 -15.61 16.12
C GLU A 204 17.10 -16.35 14.92
N GLY A 205 17.07 -15.71 13.79
CA GLY A 205 16.59 -16.25 12.51
C GLY A 205 15.06 -16.36 12.37
N ILE A 206 14.26 -15.96 13.38
CA ILE A 206 12.80 -16.04 13.30
C ILE A 206 12.20 -14.63 13.39
N ALA A 207 11.77 -14.11 12.23
CA ALA A 207 11.27 -12.74 12.12
C ALA A 207 9.79 -12.69 11.68
N SER A 208 9.07 -11.69 12.18
CA SER A 208 7.75 -11.29 11.71
C SER A 208 7.68 -9.78 11.53
N PHE A 209 6.67 -9.30 10.81
CA PHE A 209 6.43 -7.87 10.65
C PHE A 209 5.39 -7.39 11.66
N ARG A 210 5.65 -6.19 12.24
CA ARG A 210 4.68 -5.46 13.04
C ARG A 210 4.40 -4.12 12.40
N MET A 211 3.14 -3.84 12.15
CA MET A 211 2.69 -2.54 11.69
C MET A 211 2.62 -1.58 12.88
N GLN A 212 3.39 -0.50 12.81
CA GLN A 212 3.39 0.55 13.83
C GLN A 212 2.32 1.61 13.53
N SER A 213 2.19 2.00 12.26
CA SER A 213 1.21 2.98 11.82
C SER A 213 0.65 2.58 10.45
N PHE A 214 -0.60 2.94 10.20
CA PHE A 214 -1.26 2.80 8.92
C PHE A 214 -1.84 4.16 8.50
N GLY A 215 -1.55 4.59 7.27
CA GLY A 215 -2.16 5.79 6.70
C GLY A 215 -1.78 7.10 7.39
N ASP A 216 -0.59 7.19 8.01
CA ASP A 216 -0.14 8.37 8.76
C ASP A 216 0.08 9.58 7.85
N LEU A 217 -0.57 10.69 8.20
CA LEU A 217 -0.55 11.99 7.50
C LEU A 217 0.14 13.09 8.32
N SER A 218 0.98 12.74 9.28
CA SER A 218 1.61 13.72 10.17
C SER A 218 2.40 14.82 9.46
N HIS A 219 2.92 14.55 8.24
CA HIS A 219 3.58 15.55 7.41
C HIS A 219 2.62 16.62 6.88
N LEU A 220 1.37 16.26 6.56
CA LEU A 220 0.33 17.21 6.16
C LEU A 220 -0.15 18.01 7.38
N TYR A 221 -0.41 17.34 8.50
CA TYR A 221 -0.81 17.98 9.73
C TYR A 221 0.22 19.03 10.20
N ALA A 222 1.52 18.70 10.13
CA ALA A 222 2.60 19.61 10.49
C ALA A 222 2.72 20.82 9.56
N ALA A 223 2.15 20.76 8.36
CA ALA A 223 2.14 21.81 7.35
C ALA A 223 0.80 22.56 7.25
N ASP A 224 -0.17 22.22 8.10
CA ASP A 224 -1.54 22.75 8.03
C ASP A 224 -2.20 22.54 6.64
N GLU A 225 -1.84 21.44 5.98
CA GLU A 225 -2.42 21.02 4.69
C GLU A 225 -3.50 19.95 4.96
N PRO A 226 -4.75 20.19 4.56
CA PRO A 226 -5.81 19.19 4.74
C PRO A 226 -5.58 17.97 3.84
N ALA A 227 -5.94 16.78 4.32
CA ALA A 227 -5.86 15.55 3.55
C ALA A 227 -6.70 15.64 2.26
N SER A 228 -6.24 14.96 1.21
CA SER A 228 -6.99 14.87 -0.05
C SER A 228 -8.23 13.98 0.11
N PHE A 229 -9.33 14.35 -0.56
CA PHE A 229 -10.53 13.54 -0.70
C PHE A 229 -10.44 12.51 -1.84
N ALA A 230 -9.40 12.54 -2.65
CA ALA A 230 -9.23 11.59 -3.75
C ALA A 230 -9.24 10.14 -3.24
N ALA A 231 -9.96 9.29 -3.97
CA ALA A 231 -10.32 7.91 -3.67
C ALA A 231 -11.58 7.74 -2.78
N ARG A 232 -12.23 8.83 -2.35
CA ARG A 232 -13.58 8.80 -1.79
C ARG A 232 -13.77 7.77 -0.66
N PHE A 233 -12.92 7.81 0.34
CA PHE A 233 -13.17 7.07 1.57
C PHE A 233 -14.04 7.88 2.51
N CYS A 234 -14.85 7.21 3.32
CA CYS A 234 -15.69 7.81 4.36
C CYS A 234 -16.72 8.80 3.80
N GLU A 235 -17.16 8.62 2.56
CA GLU A 235 -18.24 9.39 1.95
C GLU A 235 -19.60 8.96 2.50
N THR A 236 -20.58 9.86 2.47
CA THR A 236 -21.97 9.53 2.81
C THR A 236 -22.84 9.40 1.56
N TYR A 237 -24.01 8.80 1.72
CA TYR A 237 -24.95 8.61 0.63
C TYR A 237 -25.40 9.93 -0.02
N ASP A 238 -25.59 10.96 0.79
CA ASP A 238 -26.13 12.26 0.39
C ASP A 238 -25.08 13.31 0.05
N ASN A 239 -23.79 13.03 0.37
CA ASN A 239 -22.67 13.91 0.05
C ASN A 239 -21.49 13.09 -0.49
N LYS A 240 -21.20 13.29 -1.78
CA LYS A 240 -20.11 12.60 -2.50
C LYS A 240 -18.90 13.52 -2.77
N GLU A 241 -18.93 14.72 -2.25
CA GLU A 241 -17.92 15.75 -2.54
C GLU A 241 -16.89 15.90 -1.40
N GLU A 242 -17.20 15.34 -0.22
CA GLU A 242 -16.33 15.43 0.95
C GLU A 242 -16.36 14.16 1.80
N ARG A 243 -15.37 14.01 2.68
CA ARG A 243 -15.31 12.95 3.69
C ARG A 243 -15.95 13.41 4.99
N HIS A 244 -16.32 12.43 5.82
CA HIS A 244 -16.91 12.65 7.15
C HIS A 244 -15.89 12.53 8.30
N ASP A 245 -14.64 12.33 7.99
CA ASP A 245 -13.55 12.25 8.97
C ASP A 245 -12.78 13.58 9.11
#